data_aa236b1dcfefa62fb0547f9becc378d8
#
_entry.id   aa236b1dcfefa62fb0547f9becc378d8
#
_cell.length_a   1.000
_cell.length_b   1.000
_cell.length_c   1.000
_cell.angle_alpha   90.00
_cell.angle_beta   90.00
_cell.angle_gamma   90.00
#
_symmetry.space_group_name_H-M   'P 1'
#
loop_
_entity.id
_entity.type
_entity.pdbx_description
1 polymer ?
#
loop_
_entity_poly.entity_id
_entity_poly.type
_entity_poly.pdbx_seq_one_letter_code
_entity_poly.pdbx_strand_id
1 'polypeptide(L)'
;MLYSPPCKENGVKSTAFEAAFSEEEYIALLENPDISQESKDYINGRLQNIMADNETMSERVKKAREWYQPKDDNTAEQLGWLEQKKADFHKVLLEEKNNYKVMAEALMDGISNHRSKESGAKLSQATWEQLRKEAETEGHKLSDGNDYGMFDSVYKGTYQTLIANGKHKNPKYTLDSMEFSDLECFLSICREEGIEPLVVILPFNGYWYDYTELMAEERSTFYEKIRCIAEDYGVQCADLSGNEYTEYYFEDNSHPALKGLVDLNEAIYEFYRKDKTE
;
A
#
# COMPACT_ATOMS: atom_id res chain seq x y z
N MET A 1 1.10 -1.68 -1.60
CA MET A 1 -0.29 -1.21 -1.48
C MET A 1 -0.91 -1.19 -2.88
N LEU A 2 -1.92 -2.05 -3.11
CA LEU A 2 -2.63 -2.12 -4.39
C LEU A 2 -3.77 -1.09 -4.37
N TYR A 3 -3.54 0.09 -4.93
CA TYR A 3 -4.52 1.19 -4.97
C TYR A 3 -5.48 1.13 -6.16
N SER A 4 -5.28 0.19 -7.08
CA SER A 4 -6.11 0.08 -8.27
C SER A 4 -6.37 -1.39 -8.60
N PRO A 5 -7.41 -1.70 -9.38
CA PRO A 5 -7.60 -3.03 -9.90
C PRO A 5 -6.35 -3.52 -10.63
N PRO A 6 -5.98 -4.79 -10.50
CA PRO A 6 -4.80 -5.34 -11.13
C PRO A 6 -4.87 -5.16 -12.65
N CYS A 7 -3.77 -4.70 -13.22
CA CYS A 7 -3.66 -4.39 -14.65
C CYS A 7 -2.89 -5.47 -15.41
N LYS A 8 -3.21 -5.65 -16.70
CA LYS A 8 -2.46 -6.54 -17.61
C LYS A 8 -0.99 -6.14 -17.77
N GLU A 9 -0.70 -4.86 -17.65
CA GLU A 9 0.64 -4.29 -17.80
C GLU A 9 1.38 -4.23 -16.47
N ASN A 10 1.32 -5.20 -15.63
CA ASN A 10 2.08 -5.30 -14.38
C ASN A 10 2.47 -3.93 -13.78
N GLY A 11 1.94 -3.54 -12.63
CA GLY A 11 2.19 -2.24 -11.99
C GLY A 11 3.66 -1.82 -11.81
N VAL A 12 4.58 -2.71 -12.13
CA VAL A 12 6.05 -2.60 -12.08
C VAL A 12 6.64 -1.65 -13.13
N LYS A 13 5.88 -1.26 -14.16
CA LYS A 13 6.30 -0.26 -15.17
C LYS A 13 5.97 1.17 -14.74
N SER A 14 5.55 1.38 -13.52
CA SER A 14 5.20 2.70 -13.04
C SER A 14 6.45 3.54 -12.76
N THR A 15 6.39 4.82 -13.12
CA THR A 15 7.39 5.80 -12.71
C THR A 15 7.57 5.87 -11.18
N ALA A 16 6.54 5.50 -10.43
CA ALA A 16 6.61 5.40 -8.98
C ALA A 16 7.54 4.27 -8.52
N PHE A 17 7.49 3.11 -9.17
CA PHE A 17 8.42 2.01 -8.85
C PHE A 17 9.87 2.42 -9.19
N GLU A 18 10.11 3.01 -10.37
CA GLU A 18 11.44 3.49 -10.77
C GLU A 18 12.00 4.52 -9.78
N ALA A 19 11.15 5.44 -9.30
CA ALA A 19 11.52 6.44 -8.30
C ALA A 19 11.77 5.83 -6.91
N ALA A 20 11.06 4.76 -6.55
CA ALA A 20 11.19 4.09 -5.27
C ALA A 20 12.31 3.04 -5.24
N PHE A 21 12.81 2.59 -6.38
CA PHE A 21 13.87 1.57 -6.43
C PHE A 21 15.19 2.13 -5.86
N SER A 22 15.76 1.42 -4.91
CA SER A 22 17.07 1.71 -4.31
C SER A 22 18.03 0.56 -4.61
N GLU A 23 19.14 0.88 -5.25
CA GLU A 23 20.21 -0.08 -5.54
C GLU A 23 20.80 -0.66 -4.25
N GLU A 24 20.89 0.15 -3.20
CA GLU A 24 21.44 -0.22 -1.91
C GLU A 24 20.52 -1.19 -1.16
N GLU A 25 19.20 -0.92 -1.15
CA GLU A 25 18.21 -1.83 -0.56
C GLU A 25 18.14 -3.16 -1.32
N TYR A 26 18.23 -3.11 -2.63
CA TYR A 26 18.27 -4.32 -3.44
C TYR A 26 19.51 -5.19 -3.14
N ILE A 27 20.69 -4.58 -2.99
CA ILE A 27 21.90 -5.31 -2.59
C ILE A 27 21.73 -5.86 -1.17
N ALA A 28 21.24 -5.07 -0.23
CA ALA A 28 21.01 -5.49 1.15
C ALA A 28 20.07 -6.70 1.23
N LEU A 29 19.00 -6.72 0.40
CA LEU A 29 18.10 -7.85 0.29
C LEU A 29 18.80 -9.10 -0.24
N LEU A 30 19.64 -8.98 -1.28
CA LEU A 30 20.37 -10.11 -1.84
C LEU A 30 21.40 -10.69 -0.85
N GLU A 31 22.01 -9.84 -0.04
CA GLU A 31 23.01 -10.23 0.96
C GLU A 31 22.40 -10.75 2.27
N ASN A 32 21.13 -10.45 2.54
CA ASN A 32 20.49 -10.86 3.77
C ASN A 32 20.38 -12.40 3.84
N PRO A 33 21.02 -13.06 4.84
CA PRO A 33 21.00 -14.52 4.97
C PRO A 33 19.64 -15.04 5.46
N ASP A 34 18.82 -14.20 6.08
CA ASP A 34 17.51 -14.56 6.64
C ASP A 34 16.43 -14.64 5.55
N ILE A 35 16.67 -13.99 4.39
CA ILE A 35 15.78 -14.06 3.23
C ILE A 35 16.11 -15.28 2.37
N SER A 36 15.08 -16.08 2.07
CA SER A 36 15.21 -17.31 1.28
C SER A 36 15.69 -17.04 -0.14
N GLN A 37 16.34 -18.05 -0.73
CA GLN A 37 16.76 -17.98 -2.13
C GLN A 37 15.55 -17.89 -3.07
N GLU A 38 14.43 -18.51 -2.73
CA GLU A 38 13.18 -18.46 -3.50
C GLU A 38 12.66 -17.01 -3.62
N SER A 39 12.59 -16.27 -2.50
CA SER A 39 12.20 -14.86 -2.48
C SER A 39 13.15 -13.99 -3.32
N LYS A 40 14.47 -14.23 -3.20
CA LYS A 40 15.49 -13.53 -4.01
C LYS A 40 15.34 -13.82 -5.51
N ASP A 41 15.12 -15.06 -5.87
CA ASP A 41 14.95 -15.49 -7.27
C ASP A 41 13.67 -14.89 -7.87
N TYR A 42 12.58 -14.86 -7.10
CA TYR A 42 11.35 -14.21 -7.52
C TYR A 42 11.57 -12.72 -7.82
N ILE A 43 12.18 -11.98 -6.89
CA ILE A 43 12.48 -10.54 -7.08
C ILE A 43 13.38 -10.32 -8.30
N ASN A 44 14.42 -11.16 -8.46
CA ASN A 44 15.30 -11.10 -9.63
C ASN A 44 14.55 -11.32 -10.93
N GLY A 45 13.62 -12.28 -10.96
CA GLY A 45 12.76 -12.54 -12.12
C GLY A 45 11.84 -11.36 -12.44
N ARG A 46 11.23 -10.75 -11.41
CA ARG A 46 10.39 -9.55 -11.59
C ARG A 46 11.19 -8.37 -12.12
N LEU A 47 12.39 -8.12 -11.58
CA LEU A 47 13.28 -7.07 -12.08
C LEU A 47 13.71 -7.30 -13.54
N GLN A 48 13.92 -8.55 -13.99
CA GLN A 48 14.23 -8.84 -15.38
C GLN A 48 13.09 -8.43 -16.32
N ASN A 49 11.84 -8.64 -15.91
CA ASN A 49 10.67 -8.22 -16.71
C ASN A 49 10.62 -6.69 -16.86
N ILE A 50 10.99 -5.95 -15.81
CA ILE A 50 11.08 -4.48 -15.86
C ILE A 50 12.21 -4.02 -16.77
N MET A 51 13.37 -4.64 -16.62
CA MET A 51 14.58 -4.30 -17.38
C MET A 51 14.40 -4.51 -18.89
N ALA A 52 13.55 -5.45 -19.30
CA ALA A 52 13.31 -5.75 -20.71
C ALA A 52 12.78 -4.55 -21.51
N ASP A 53 12.02 -3.66 -20.84
CA ASP A 53 11.36 -2.53 -21.48
C ASP A 53 11.79 -1.15 -20.90
N ASN A 54 12.77 -1.12 -19.98
CA ASN A 54 13.23 0.11 -19.35
C ASN A 54 14.78 0.12 -19.26
N GLU A 55 15.41 0.86 -20.17
CA GLU A 55 16.87 0.94 -20.25
C GLU A 55 17.50 1.56 -19.00
N THR A 56 16.88 2.60 -18.43
CA THR A 56 17.33 3.26 -17.19
C THR A 56 17.36 2.26 -16.04
N MET A 57 16.27 1.53 -15.83
CA MET A 57 16.21 0.48 -14.79
C MET A 57 17.20 -0.64 -15.05
N SER A 58 17.40 -1.02 -16.33
CA SER A 58 18.39 -2.03 -16.72
C SER A 58 19.80 -1.62 -16.28
N GLU A 59 20.20 -0.38 -16.51
CA GLU A 59 21.51 0.14 -16.09
C GLU A 59 21.64 0.20 -14.57
N ARG A 60 20.61 0.65 -13.85
CA ARG A 60 20.60 0.72 -12.39
C ARG A 60 20.77 -0.67 -11.74
N VAL A 61 19.98 -1.65 -12.19
CA VAL A 61 20.04 -3.02 -11.67
C VAL A 61 21.38 -3.69 -12.01
N LYS A 62 21.92 -3.49 -13.24
CA LYS A 62 23.23 -3.99 -13.61
C LYS A 62 24.34 -3.44 -12.72
N LYS A 63 24.32 -2.14 -12.48
CA LYS A 63 25.30 -1.47 -11.60
C LYS A 63 25.23 -1.99 -10.18
N ALA A 64 24.01 -2.18 -9.62
CA ALA A 64 23.82 -2.79 -8.32
C ALA A 64 24.41 -4.22 -8.29
N ARG A 65 24.11 -5.04 -9.31
CA ARG A 65 24.65 -6.41 -9.41
C ARG A 65 26.15 -6.47 -9.58
N GLU A 66 26.78 -5.54 -10.31
CA GLU A 66 28.23 -5.42 -10.41
C GLU A 66 28.87 -5.11 -9.04
N TRP A 67 28.20 -4.36 -8.21
CA TRP A 67 28.64 -4.10 -6.84
C TRP A 67 28.50 -5.33 -5.93
N TYR A 68 27.43 -6.10 -6.14
CA TYR A 68 27.13 -7.31 -5.38
C TYR A 68 28.04 -8.50 -5.76
N GLN A 69 28.67 -8.52 -6.93
CA GLN A 69 29.55 -9.63 -7.26
C GLN A 69 30.65 -9.76 -6.22
N PRO A 70 30.70 -10.88 -5.46
CA PRO A 70 31.72 -11.08 -4.46
C PRO A 70 33.06 -11.03 -5.18
N LYS A 71 33.80 -9.97 -4.95
CA LYS A 71 35.21 -9.97 -5.29
C LYS A 71 35.83 -10.97 -4.36
N ASP A 72 36.57 -11.94 -4.89
CA ASP A 72 37.21 -13.05 -4.15
C ASP A 72 38.19 -12.62 -3.04
N ASP A 73 38.28 -11.34 -2.75
CA ASP A 73 39.08 -10.76 -1.68
C ASP A 73 38.18 -10.11 -0.61
N ASN A 74 37.95 -10.84 0.47
CA ASN A 74 37.42 -10.33 1.75
C ASN A 74 38.38 -9.32 2.35
N THR A 75 38.44 -8.11 1.84
CA THR A 75 39.23 -7.05 2.46
C THR A 75 38.44 -6.41 3.61
N ALA A 76 39.13 -6.08 4.69
CA ALA A 76 38.53 -5.38 5.86
C ALA A 76 37.79 -4.08 5.51
N GLU A 77 38.12 -3.46 4.37
CA GLU A 77 37.42 -2.29 3.81
C GLU A 77 36.01 -2.60 3.36
N GLN A 78 35.76 -3.80 2.77
CA GLN A 78 34.41 -4.21 2.33
C GLN A 78 33.49 -4.52 3.52
N LEU A 79 34.03 -5.16 4.56
CA LEU A 79 33.28 -5.42 5.80
C LEU A 79 32.93 -4.13 6.53
N GLY A 80 33.85 -3.16 6.57
CA GLY A 80 33.60 -1.84 7.15
C GLY A 80 32.53 -1.03 6.39
N TRP A 81 32.53 -1.11 5.06
CA TRP A 81 31.50 -0.47 4.21
C TRP A 81 30.13 -1.09 4.42
N LEU A 82 30.03 -2.43 4.48
CA LEU A 82 28.79 -3.16 4.74
C LEU A 82 28.20 -2.83 6.12
N GLU A 83 29.07 -2.78 7.16
CA GLU A 83 28.63 -2.39 8.49
C GLU A 83 28.16 -0.94 8.55
N GLN A 84 28.82 -0.03 7.82
CA GLN A 84 28.38 1.36 7.72
C GLN A 84 27.03 1.46 6.99
N LYS A 85 26.82 0.71 5.91
CA LYS A 85 25.55 0.69 5.17
C LYS A 85 24.40 0.09 5.98
N LYS A 86 24.66 -0.97 6.76
CA LYS A 86 23.68 -1.51 7.71
C LYS A 86 23.29 -0.48 8.77
N ALA A 87 24.28 0.29 9.28
CA ALA A 87 24.03 1.36 10.24
C ALA A 87 23.21 2.52 9.61
N ASP A 88 23.55 2.91 8.37
CA ASP A 88 22.84 3.94 7.62
C ASP A 88 21.40 3.51 7.29
N PHE A 89 21.19 2.25 6.88
CA PHE A 89 19.86 1.66 6.66
C PHE A 89 19.04 1.60 7.96
N HIS A 90 19.66 1.19 9.05
CA HIS A 90 19.00 1.18 10.36
C HIS A 90 18.61 2.59 10.81
N LYS A 91 19.43 3.59 10.46
CA LYS A 91 19.16 5.00 10.73
C LYS A 91 17.98 5.52 9.90
N VAL A 92 17.93 5.19 8.59
CA VAL A 92 16.80 5.53 7.69
C VAL A 92 15.51 4.88 8.18
N LEU A 93 15.53 3.60 8.53
CA LEU A 93 14.37 2.91 9.12
C LEU A 93 13.93 3.56 10.43
N LEU A 94 14.85 4.01 11.28
CA LEU A 94 14.53 4.72 12.51
C LEU A 94 13.99 6.13 12.23
N GLU A 95 14.52 6.82 11.21
CA GLU A 95 14.02 8.13 10.77
C GLU A 95 12.62 8.00 10.15
N GLU A 96 12.37 7.00 9.31
CA GLU A 96 11.03 6.71 8.77
C GLU A 96 10.07 6.30 9.88
N LYS A 97 10.47 5.40 10.77
CA LYS A 97 9.66 5.04 11.94
C LYS A 97 9.35 6.27 12.82
N ASN A 98 10.29 7.19 12.98
CA ASN A 98 10.06 8.46 13.67
C ASN A 98 9.17 9.40 12.86
N ASN A 99 9.27 9.44 11.52
CA ASN A 99 8.39 10.21 10.65
C ASN A 99 6.96 9.66 10.68
N TYR A 100 6.77 8.34 10.64
CA TYR A 100 5.45 7.72 10.84
C TYR A 100 4.92 7.98 12.25
N LYS A 101 5.77 7.97 13.26
CA LYS A 101 5.39 8.33 14.63
C LYS A 101 4.99 9.80 14.73
N VAL A 102 5.75 10.72 14.12
CA VAL A 102 5.43 12.16 14.07
C VAL A 102 4.17 12.41 13.24
N MET A 103 3.95 11.70 12.12
CA MET A 103 2.70 11.76 11.36
C MET A 103 1.52 11.21 12.17
N ALA A 104 1.69 10.09 12.85
CA ALA A 104 0.67 9.53 13.72
C ALA A 104 0.41 10.45 14.92
N GLU A 105 1.44 11.05 15.52
CA GLU A 105 1.32 12.05 16.58
C GLU A 105 0.66 13.33 16.07
N ALA A 106 1.00 13.83 14.87
CA ALA A 106 0.38 14.99 14.25
C ALA A 106 -1.09 14.74 13.85
N LEU A 107 -1.42 13.55 13.36
CA LEU A 107 -2.79 13.10 13.14
C LEU A 107 -3.54 12.98 14.47
N MET A 108 -2.90 12.41 15.48
CA MET A 108 -3.45 12.30 16.83
C MET A 108 -3.54 13.66 17.51
N ASP A 109 -2.63 14.60 17.28
CA ASP A 109 -2.68 15.98 17.77
C ASP A 109 -3.73 16.83 17.02
N GLY A 110 -3.93 16.60 15.73
CA GLY A 110 -5.06 17.15 14.97
C GLY A 110 -6.41 16.70 15.55
N ILE A 111 -6.51 15.44 15.93
CA ILE A 111 -7.64 14.86 16.67
C ILE A 111 -7.68 15.38 18.13
N SER A 112 -6.53 15.70 18.73
CA SER A 112 -6.37 16.01 20.16
C SER A 112 -6.51 17.48 20.53
N ASN A 113 -6.62 18.40 19.57
CA ASN A 113 -7.00 19.77 19.88
C ASN A 113 -8.42 19.90 20.49
N HIS A 114 -9.15 18.77 20.57
CA HIS A 114 -10.34 18.61 21.40
C HIS A 114 -10.11 17.72 22.64
N ARG A 115 -8.85 17.50 23.08
CA ARG A 115 -8.57 16.54 24.15
C ARG A 115 -8.10 17.12 25.47
N SER A 116 -8.82 16.71 26.50
CA SER A 116 -8.34 16.52 27.86
C SER A 116 -7.24 15.44 27.93
N LYS A 117 -6.24 15.71 28.79
CA LYS A 117 -5.04 14.91 29.06
C LYS A 117 -5.33 13.47 29.54
N GLU A 118 -5.64 12.56 28.65
CA GLU A 118 -5.58 11.13 28.96
C GLU A 118 -4.72 10.40 27.92
N SER A 119 -3.41 10.47 28.11
CA SER A 119 -2.47 9.68 27.33
C SER A 119 -2.62 8.21 27.72
N GLY A 120 -3.03 7.37 26.77
CA GLY A 120 -3.12 5.93 26.93
C GLY A 120 -4.53 5.34 27.09
N ALA A 121 -5.57 6.15 27.15
CA ALA A 121 -6.94 5.65 27.12
C ALA A 121 -7.28 4.98 25.80
N LYS A 122 -7.90 3.78 25.85
CA LYS A 122 -8.43 3.12 24.67
C LYS A 122 -9.46 4.02 23.99
N LEU A 123 -9.30 4.29 22.69
CA LEU A 123 -10.34 4.94 21.91
C LEU A 123 -11.61 4.09 21.97
N SER A 124 -12.72 4.69 22.36
CA SER A 124 -13.98 3.97 22.47
C SER A 124 -14.64 3.85 21.09
N GLN A 125 -15.50 2.83 20.94
CA GLN A 125 -16.33 2.71 19.74
C GLN A 125 -17.14 3.98 19.49
N ALA A 126 -17.64 4.63 20.56
CA ALA A 126 -18.36 5.90 20.46
C ALA A 126 -17.50 7.03 19.87
N THR A 127 -16.18 7.00 20.09
CA THR A 127 -15.25 7.99 19.50
C THR A 127 -15.13 7.76 17.98
N TRP A 128 -14.98 6.52 17.53
CA TRP A 128 -14.93 6.19 16.11
C TRP A 128 -16.22 6.52 15.38
N GLU A 129 -17.38 6.24 16.01
CA GLU A 129 -18.69 6.62 15.47
C GLU A 129 -18.85 8.14 15.35
N GLN A 130 -18.35 8.89 16.32
CA GLN A 130 -18.36 10.35 16.25
C GLN A 130 -17.49 10.88 15.11
N LEU A 131 -16.29 10.33 14.93
CA LEU A 131 -15.39 10.69 13.82
C LEU A 131 -16.02 10.38 12.46
N ARG A 132 -16.73 9.25 12.32
CA ARG A 132 -17.47 8.92 11.09
C ARG A 132 -18.56 9.94 10.80
N LYS A 133 -19.31 10.40 11.80
CA LYS A 133 -20.34 11.42 11.62
C LYS A 133 -19.76 12.78 11.22
N GLU A 134 -18.62 13.15 11.79
CA GLU A 134 -17.91 14.37 11.40
C GLU A 134 -17.40 14.27 9.96
N ALA A 135 -16.79 13.15 9.60
CA ALA A 135 -16.35 12.87 8.24
C ALA A 135 -17.50 12.88 7.22
N GLU A 136 -18.67 12.35 7.58
CA GLU A 136 -19.87 12.38 6.77
C GLU A 136 -20.40 13.83 6.57
N THR A 137 -20.35 14.64 7.62
CA THR A 137 -20.74 16.06 7.54
C THR A 137 -19.82 16.84 6.57
N GLU A 138 -18.53 16.55 6.55
CA GLU A 138 -17.60 17.14 5.57
C GLU A 138 -17.82 16.54 4.18
N GLY A 139 -18.08 15.24 4.08
CA GLY A 139 -18.39 14.56 2.83
C GLY A 139 -19.57 15.17 2.08
N HIS A 140 -20.63 15.51 2.79
CA HIS A 140 -21.76 16.26 2.25
C HIS A 140 -21.36 17.55 1.54
N LYS A 141 -20.39 18.27 2.06
CA LYS A 141 -19.94 19.53 1.46
C LYS A 141 -19.11 19.32 0.18
N LEU A 142 -18.54 18.14 0.02
CA LEU A 142 -17.53 17.87 -1.00
C LEU A 142 -18.03 17.01 -2.15
N SER A 143 -19.10 16.21 -1.96
CA SER A 143 -19.47 15.12 -2.87
C SER A 143 -20.94 15.11 -3.32
N ASP A 144 -21.78 16.08 -2.92
CA ASP A 144 -23.22 16.06 -3.21
C ASP A 144 -23.59 16.43 -4.65
N GLY A 145 -22.62 16.87 -5.45
CA GLY A 145 -22.85 17.39 -6.81
C GLY A 145 -22.70 16.36 -7.92
N ASN A 146 -22.55 15.06 -7.60
CA ASN A 146 -22.42 14.00 -8.60
C ASN A 146 -22.96 12.64 -8.10
N ASP A 147 -23.30 11.75 -9.05
CA ASP A 147 -23.88 10.43 -8.78
C ASP A 147 -22.84 9.33 -8.58
N TYR A 148 -21.55 9.67 -8.52
CA TYR A 148 -20.43 8.71 -8.44
C TYR A 148 -19.81 8.62 -7.04
N GLY A 149 -20.35 9.34 -6.06
CA GLY A 149 -19.89 9.32 -4.68
C GLY A 149 -18.44 9.79 -4.50
N MET A 150 -17.92 10.61 -5.40
CA MET A 150 -16.56 11.18 -5.33
C MET A 150 -16.60 12.69 -5.09
N PHE A 151 -15.47 13.31 -4.77
CA PHE A 151 -15.39 14.75 -4.60
C PHE A 151 -15.80 15.50 -5.88
N ASP A 152 -16.66 16.50 -5.75
CA ASP A 152 -17.16 17.30 -6.86
C ASP A 152 -16.03 17.98 -7.66
N SER A 153 -14.97 18.41 -6.99
CA SER A 153 -13.80 18.98 -7.65
C SER A 153 -13.07 17.99 -8.53
N VAL A 154 -12.93 16.74 -8.07
CA VAL A 154 -12.30 15.64 -8.79
C VAL A 154 -13.21 15.20 -9.94
N TYR A 155 -14.52 15.03 -9.69
CA TYR A 155 -15.49 14.71 -10.71
C TYR A 155 -15.47 15.73 -11.86
N LYS A 156 -15.60 17.02 -11.56
CA LYS A 156 -15.62 18.11 -12.56
C LYS A 156 -14.28 18.27 -13.28
N GLY A 157 -13.17 18.07 -12.58
CA GLY A 157 -11.83 18.21 -13.14
C GLY A 157 -11.41 17.09 -14.08
N THR A 158 -11.88 15.87 -13.83
CA THR A 158 -11.37 14.67 -14.53
C THR A 158 -12.49 13.81 -15.13
N TYR A 159 -13.44 13.37 -14.32
CA TYR A 159 -14.38 12.30 -14.70
C TYR A 159 -15.54 12.77 -15.56
N GLN A 160 -16.02 13.98 -15.37
CA GLN A 160 -17.13 14.54 -16.15
C GLN A 160 -16.87 14.46 -17.66
N THR A 161 -15.66 14.81 -18.09
CA THR A 161 -15.27 14.76 -19.51
C THR A 161 -15.15 13.32 -20.02
N LEU A 162 -14.63 12.40 -19.20
CA LEU A 162 -14.53 10.99 -19.55
C LEU A 162 -15.91 10.38 -19.77
N ILE A 163 -16.84 10.68 -18.88
CA ILE A 163 -18.24 10.22 -18.95
C ILE A 163 -18.92 10.79 -20.20
N ALA A 164 -18.80 12.09 -20.43
CA ALA A 164 -19.38 12.77 -21.61
C ALA A 164 -18.86 12.20 -22.94
N ASN A 165 -17.62 11.72 -22.96
CA ASN A 165 -17.01 11.07 -24.12
C ASN A 165 -17.36 9.56 -24.25
N GLY A 166 -18.16 8.99 -23.34
CA GLY A 166 -18.55 7.58 -23.34
C GLY A 166 -17.38 6.61 -23.09
N LYS A 167 -16.28 7.08 -22.51
CA LYS A 167 -15.12 6.24 -22.17
C LYS A 167 -15.31 5.55 -20.83
N HIS A 168 -15.99 4.42 -20.87
CA HIS A 168 -16.34 3.65 -19.68
C HIS A 168 -15.67 2.27 -19.59
N LYS A 169 -14.97 1.81 -20.64
CA LYS A 169 -14.22 0.54 -20.61
C LYS A 169 -12.76 0.75 -20.27
N ASN A 170 -12.26 -0.05 -19.35
CA ASN A 170 -10.83 -0.17 -19.14
C ASN A 170 -10.37 -1.62 -19.40
N PRO A 171 -9.90 -1.95 -20.62
CA PRO A 171 -9.49 -3.30 -20.99
C PRO A 171 -8.21 -3.78 -20.31
N LYS A 172 -7.59 -2.94 -19.49
CA LYS A 172 -6.35 -3.24 -18.77
C LYS A 172 -6.56 -4.06 -17.50
N TYR A 173 -7.78 -4.09 -16.95
CA TYR A 173 -8.07 -4.86 -15.75
C TYR A 173 -7.98 -6.36 -16.00
N THR A 174 -7.38 -7.09 -15.07
CA THR A 174 -7.28 -8.55 -15.10
C THR A 174 -7.13 -9.10 -13.68
N LEU A 175 -7.85 -10.18 -13.42
CA LEU A 175 -7.66 -10.96 -12.19
C LEU A 175 -6.47 -11.92 -12.26
N ASP A 176 -5.83 -12.02 -13.43
CA ASP A 176 -4.63 -12.82 -13.67
C ASP A 176 -3.40 -11.89 -13.68
N SER A 177 -3.15 -11.23 -12.56
CA SER A 177 -2.03 -10.30 -12.38
C SER A 177 -0.94 -10.89 -11.51
N MET A 178 0.31 -10.64 -11.88
CA MET A 178 1.48 -10.99 -11.05
C MET A 178 1.55 -10.20 -9.74
N GLU A 179 0.74 -9.14 -9.58
CA GLU A 179 0.70 -8.36 -8.34
C GLU A 179 0.24 -9.19 -7.14
N PHE A 180 -0.53 -10.27 -7.34
CA PHE A 180 -0.85 -11.21 -6.27
C PHE A 180 0.39 -11.99 -5.82
N SER A 181 1.22 -12.44 -6.75
CA SER A 181 2.49 -13.10 -6.40
C SER A 181 3.51 -12.12 -5.81
N ASP A 182 3.45 -10.84 -6.18
CA ASP A 182 4.23 -9.78 -5.52
C ASP A 182 3.80 -9.63 -4.04
N LEU A 183 2.50 -9.71 -3.73
CA LEU A 183 1.98 -9.71 -2.36
C LEU A 183 2.45 -10.97 -1.60
N GLU A 184 2.36 -12.16 -2.21
CA GLU A 184 2.84 -13.41 -1.61
C GLU A 184 4.33 -13.34 -1.28
N CYS A 185 5.16 -12.84 -2.21
CA CYS A 185 6.59 -12.64 -1.99
C CYS A 185 6.86 -11.65 -0.84
N PHE A 186 6.14 -10.53 -0.79
CA PHE A 186 6.23 -9.56 0.30
C PHE A 186 5.91 -10.20 1.66
N LEU A 187 4.82 -10.97 1.74
CA LEU A 187 4.43 -11.64 2.98
C LEU A 187 5.40 -12.75 3.38
N SER A 188 6.02 -13.44 2.39
CA SER A 188 7.07 -14.40 2.64
C SER A 188 8.28 -13.75 3.31
N ILE A 189 8.73 -12.62 2.78
CA ILE A 189 9.84 -11.84 3.35
C ILE A 189 9.50 -11.33 4.75
N CYS A 190 8.28 -10.83 4.96
CA CYS A 190 7.84 -10.44 6.31
C CYS A 190 7.96 -11.59 7.31
N ARG A 191 7.53 -12.79 6.90
CA ARG A 191 7.62 -14.00 7.74
C ARG A 191 9.08 -14.41 8.00
N GLU A 192 9.94 -14.34 6.99
CA GLU A 192 11.38 -14.64 7.08
C GLU A 192 12.10 -13.68 8.03
N GLU A 193 11.71 -12.41 8.02
CA GLU A 193 12.25 -11.35 8.89
C GLU A 193 11.57 -11.23 10.26
N GLY A 194 10.55 -12.07 10.54
CA GLY A 194 9.79 -11.99 11.78
C GLY A 194 8.95 -10.71 11.92
N ILE A 195 8.57 -10.11 10.79
CA ILE A 195 7.70 -8.93 10.73
C ILE A 195 6.24 -9.40 10.67
N GLU A 196 5.40 -8.83 11.52
CA GLU A 196 3.96 -9.10 11.54
C GLU A 196 3.22 -7.97 10.78
N PRO A 197 2.83 -8.16 9.50
CA PRO A 197 2.16 -7.14 8.72
C PRO A 197 0.65 -7.13 8.96
N LEU A 198 0.01 -5.97 8.75
CA LEU A 198 -1.43 -5.85 8.57
C LEU A 198 -1.75 -5.72 7.08
N VAL A 199 -2.51 -6.66 6.53
CA VAL A 199 -3.12 -6.52 5.21
C VAL A 199 -4.42 -5.74 5.34
N VAL A 200 -4.58 -4.67 4.56
CA VAL A 200 -5.83 -3.89 4.52
C VAL A 200 -6.40 -3.96 3.11
N ILE A 201 -7.63 -4.44 2.99
CA ILE A 201 -8.38 -4.42 1.73
C ILE A 201 -9.21 -3.14 1.70
N LEU A 202 -8.78 -2.18 0.88
CA LEU A 202 -9.57 -0.97 0.62
C LEU A 202 -10.63 -1.26 -0.46
N PRO A 203 -11.84 -0.72 -0.34
CA PRO A 203 -12.86 -0.86 -1.36
C PRO A 203 -12.52 -0.05 -2.61
N PHE A 204 -13.01 -0.49 -3.76
CA PHE A 204 -13.13 0.33 -4.95
C PHE A 204 -14.44 1.12 -4.91
N ASN A 205 -14.49 2.27 -5.53
CA ASN A 205 -15.73 3.02 -5.69
C ASN A 205 -16.67 2.25 -6.62
N GLY A 206 -17.70 1.58 -6.06
CA GLY A 206 -18.61 0.72 -6.80
C GLY A 206 -19.33 1.43 -7.93
N TYR A 207 -19.80 2.67 -7.71
CA TYR A 207 -20.48 3.47 -8.74
C TYR A 207 -19.58 3.73 -9.96
N TRP A 208 -18.30 4.04 -9.73
CA TRP A 208 -17.35 4.25 -10.81
C TRP A 208 -16.99 2.95 -11.54
N TYR A 209 -16.71 1.89 -10.78
CA TYR A 209 -16.28 0.63 -11.39
C TYR A 209 -17.40 -0.11 -12.10
N ASP A 210 -18.65 0.02 -11.69
CA ASP A 210 -19.79 -0.44 -12.45
C ASP A 210 -19.90 0.31 -13.79
N TYR A 211 -19.64 1.63 -13.79
CA TYR A 211 -19.57 2.44 -15.00
C TYR A 211 -18.42 2.02 -15.93
N THR A 212 -17.28 1.61 -15.39
CA THR A 212 -16.10 1.17 -16.15
C THR A 212 -16.11 -0.32 -16.51
N GLU A 213 -17.21 -1.01 -16.25
CA GLU A 213 -17.42 -2.43 -16.57
C GLU A 213 -16.45 -3.38 -15.81
N LEU A 214 -15.98 -3.01 -14.62
CA LEU A 214 -15.41 -3.92 -13.64
C LEU A 214 -16.51 -4.25 -12.61
N MET A 215 -17.29 -5.28 -12.90
CA MET A 215 -18.51 -5.61 -12.17
C MET A 215 -18.22 -6.06 -10.73
N ALA A 216 -19.23 -5.97 -9.88
CA ALA A 216 -19.13 -6.34 -8.46
C ALA A 216 -18.61 -7.79 -8.24
N GLU A 217 -18.97 -8.73 -9.13
CA GLU A 217 -18.48 -10.12 -9.05
C GLU A 217 -16.96 -10.22 -9.28
N GLU A 218 -16.42 -9.44 -10.22
CA GLU A 218 -14.98 -9.41 -10.50
C GLU A 218 -14.23 -8.75 -9.34
N ARG A 219 -14.76 -7.65 -8.79
CA ARG A 219 -14.21 -7.00 -7.60
C ARG A 219 -14.23 -7.92 -6.38
N SER A 220 -15.36 -8.63 -6.18
CA SER A 220 -15.46 -9.63 -5.10
C SER A 220 -14.42 -10.74 -5.24
N THR A 221 -14.15 -11.23 -6.46
CA THR A 221 -13.11 -12.22 -6.74
C THR A 221 -11.71 -11.66 -6.41
N PHE A 222 -11.46 -10.40 -6.73
CA PHE A 222 -10.21 -9.72 -6.38
C PHE A 222 -10.01 -9.66 -4.85
N TYR A 223 -11.01 -9.21 -4.11
CA TYR A 223 -10.95 -9.15 -2.66
C TYR A 223 -10.77 -10.53 -2.03
N GLU A 224 -11.45 -11.54 -2.56
CA GLU A 224 -11.32 -12.93 -2.11
C GLU A 224 -9.91 -13.45 -2.27
N LYS A 225 -9.26 -13.20 -3.41
CA LYS A 225 -7.84 -13.58 -3.60
C LYS A 225 -6.93 -12.98 -2.54
N ILE A 226 -7.12 -11.71 -2.18
CA ILE A 226 -6.30 -11.06 -1.15
C ILE A 226 -6.58 -11.69 0.23
N ARG A 227 -7.86 -11.96 0.55
CA ARG A 227 -8.21 -12.65 1.81
C ARG A 227 -7.56 -14.02 1.91
N CYS A 228 -7.65 -14.82 0.86
CA CYS A 228 -7.02 -16.14 0.82
C CYS A 228 -5.49 -16.05 1.00
N ILE A 229 -4.84 -15.12 0.32
CA ILE A 229 -3.39 -14.92 0.49
C ILE A 229 -3.06 -14.54 1.95
N ALA A 230 -3.80 -13.60 2.53
CA ALA A 230 -3.58 -13.21 3.92
C ALA A 230 -3.79 -14.38 4.90
N GLU A 231 -4.80 -15.22 4.67
CA GLU A 231 -5.08 -16.43 5.45
C GLU A 231 -3.98 -17.47 5.29
N ASP A 232 -3.51 -17.75 4.08
CA ASP A 232 -2.45 -18.71 3.78
C ASP A 232 -1.13 -18.33 4.46
N TYR A 233 -0.86 -17.03 4.60
CA TYR A 233 0.30 -16.53 5.33
C TYR A 233 0.06 -16.32 6.83
N GLY A 234 -1.15 -16.53 7.30
CA GLY A 234 -1.52 -16.38 8.72
C GLY A 234 -1.43 -14.93 9.21
N VAL A 235 -1.55 -13.95 8.33
CA VAL A 235 -1.47 -12.52 8.66
C VAL A 235 -2.85 -11.91 8.90
N GLN A 236 -2.93 -10.90 9.77
CA GLN A 236 -4.18 -10.21 10.01
C GLN A 236 -4.62 -9.45 8.77
N CYS A 237 -5.89 -9.60 8.40
CA CYS A 237 -6.53 -8.88 7.30
C CYS A 237 -7.66 -8.00 7.84
N ALA A 238 -7.59 -6.69 7.58
CA ALA A 238 -8.68 -5.76 7.80
C ALA A 238 -9.41 -5.54 6.46
N ASP A 239 -10.60 -6.13 6.35
CA ASP A 239 -11.39 -6.07 5.12
C ASP A 239 -12.41 -4.93 5.16
N LEU A 240 -12.16 -3.88 4.40
CA LEU A 240 -13.04 -2.72 4.24
C LEU A 240 -13.83 -2.78 2.92
N SER A 241 -13.73 -3.86 2.14
CA SER A 241 -14.33 -4.00 0.81
C SER A 241 -15.86 -3.84 0.78
N GLY A 242 -16.53 -4.06 1.91
CA GLY A 242 -17.97 -3.85 2.04
C GLY A 242 -18.45 -2.41 1.84
N ASN A 243 -17.52 -1.44 1.74
CA ASN A 243 -17.84 -0.01 1.63
C ASN A 243 -17.87 0.53 0.20
N GLU A 244 -17.94 -0.32 -0.82
CA GLU A 244 -17.94 0.08 -2.25
C GLU A 244 -18.98 1.15 -2.62
N TYR A 245 -20.15 1.14 -1.96
CA TYR A 245 -21.26 2.05 -2.21
C TYR A 245 -21.57 2.93 -0.99
N THR A 246 -20.64 3.01 -0.04
CA THR A 246 -20.85 3.85 1.15
C THR A 246 -20.67 5.32 0.77
N GLU A 247 -21.67 6.13 1.06
CA GLU A 247 -21.67 7.56 0.79
C GLU A 247 -20.51 8.26 1.51
N TYR A 248 -19.90 9.22 0.81
CA TYR A 248 -18.76 10.04 1.32
C TYR A 248 -17.52 9.25 1.68
N TYR A 249 -17.36 8.05 1.11
CA TYR A 249 -16.24 7.16 1.40
C TYR A 249 -15.03 7.40 0.52
N PHE A 250 -15.21 8.01 -0.66
CA PHE A 250 -14.17 8.16 -1.68
C PHE A 250 -13.94 9.62 -2.08
N GLU A 251 -12.68 9.95 -2.35
CA GLU A 251 -12.31 11.19 -3.04
C GLU A 251 -12.50 11.06 -4.55
N ASP A 252 -12.09 9.90 -5.09
CA ASP A 252 -12.15 9.56 -6.51
C ASP A 252 -12.61 8.11 -6.72
N ASN A 253 -12.04 7.40 -7.69
CA ASN A 253 -12.38 6.02 -7.97
C ASN A 253 -11.79 5.00 -6.98
N SER A 254 -10.76 5.35 -6.21
CA SER A 254 -10.02 4.41 -5.37
C SER A 254 -9.45 4.99 -4.07
N HIS A 255 -9.27 6.30 -4.00
CA HIS A 255 -8.73 6.91 -2.78
C HIS A 255 -9.82 7.13 -1.75
N PRO A 256 -9.61 6.70 -0.49
CA PRO A 256 -10.58 6.92 0.58
C PRO A 256 -10.64 8.40 0.96
N ALA A 257 -11.85 8.94 1.07
CA ALA A 257 -12.15 10.23 1.68
C ALA A 257 -12.10 10.12 3.22
N LEU A 258 -12.43 11.20 3.91
CA LEU A 258 -12.32 11.27 5.38
C LEU A 258 -13.02 10.09 6.09
N LYS A 259 -14.19 9.66 5.62
CA LYS A 259 -14.94 8.54 6.22
C LYS A 259 -14.17 7.22 6.06
N GLY A 260 -13.64 6.96 4.86
CA GLY A 260 -12.79 5.79 4.61
C GLY A 260 -11.46 5.84 5.37
N LEU A 261 -10.89 7.04 5.56
CA LEU A 261 -9.70 7.22 6.38
C LEU A 261 -9.96 6.96 7.86
N VAL A 262 -11.15 7.26 8.39
CA VAL A 262 -11.52 6.90 9.77
C VAL A 262 -11.53 5.38 9.95
N ASP A 263 -12.14 4.63 9.03
CA ASP A 263 -12.19 3.17 9.09
C ASP A 263 -10.79 2.55 8.96
N LEU A 264 -9.97 3.07 8.05
CA LEU A 264 -8.58 2.66 7.91
C LEU A 264 -7.78 2.89 9.21
N ASN A 265 -7.91 4.07 9.81
CA ASN A 265 -7.21 4.39 11.06
C ASN A 265 -7.71 3.53 12.24
N GLU A 266 -9.00 3.20 12.31
CA GLU A 266 -9.51 2.26 13.31
C GLU A 266 -8.88 0.88 13.14
N ALA A 267 -8.81 0.35 11.91
CA ALA A 267 -8.19 -0.94 11.64
C ALA A 267 -6.72 -0.98 12.05
N ILE A 268 -5.95 0.07 11.71
CA ILE A 268 -4.54 0.20 12.11
C ILE A 268 -4.42 0.31 13.63
N TYR A 269 -5.29 1.09 14.27
CA TYR A 269 -5.29 1.28 15.72
C TYR A 269 -5.56 -0.03 16.46
N GLU A 270 -6.54 -0.81 16.03
CA GLU A 270 -6.86 -2.09 16.64
C GLU A 270 -5.74 -3.13 16.43
N PHE A 271 -5.08 -3.12 15.28
CA PHE A 271 -3.89 -3.96 15.02
C PHE A 271 -2.77 -3.67 16.03
N TYR A 272 -2.37 -2.41 16.20
CA TYR A 272 -1.30 -2.03 17.13
C TYR A 272 -1.64 -2.24 18.61
N ARG A 273 -2.92 -2.39 18.95
CA ARG A 273 -3.32 -2.60 20.34
C ARG A 273 -3.35 -4.06 20.74
N LYS A 274 -3.52 -4.99 19.81
CA LYS A 274 -3.46 -6.43 20.13
C LYS A 274 -2.12 -6.80 20.74
N ASP A 275 -1.02 -6.25 20.23
CA ASP A 275 0.34 -6.53 20.71
C ASP A 275 0.64 -6.04 22.12
N LYS A 276 -0.25 -5.26 22.75
CA LYS A 276 -0.02 -4.69 24.09
C LYS A 276 -0.86 -5.36 25.18
N THR A 277 -1.63 -6.36 24.83
CA THR A 277 -2.56 -7.02 25.77
C THR A 277 -2.21 -8.47 26.05
N GLU A 278 -1.15 -9.02 25.48
CA GLU A 278 -0.47 -10.27 25.85
C GLU A 278 0.84 -9.94 26.59
#